data_8bbde0cbaa8b839feefc467c09046418
#
_entry.id   8bbde0cbaa8b839feefc467c09046418
#
_cell.length_a   1.000
_cell.length_b   1.000
_cell.length_c   1.000
_cell.angle_alpha   90.00
_cell.angle_beta   90.00
_cell.angle_gamma   90.00
#
_symmetry.space_group_name_H-M   'P 1'
#
loop_
_entity.id
_entity.type
_entity.pdbx_description
1 polymer ?
#
loop_
_entity_poly.entity_id
_entity_poly.type
_entity_poly.pdbx_seq_one_letter_code
_entity_poly.pdbx_strand_id
1 'polypeptide(L)'
;MIELIPAIDIIEGKCVRLTKGDYDTKKVYGNPLDMALQFEDMGMKRLHVVDLDGAKSKHVVNIDALKAITTHTKLTVDFGGGVKTDDDLERAFDAGATLVTAGSIAITDPERYLSWLEKYGAQHIILGADVRNGLVSINGWKEDSDVKLEDFLERYMKAGTKNVLCTEISKDGTLEGPAFKLYQTIMERYPDCHLIASGGVGSTEDILALDNIGIPAVVFGKAFYEGRINIAKLLETNNHKISTEGETKGTVC
;
A
#
# COMPACT_ATOMS: atom_id res chain seq x y z
N MET A 1 14.28 -4.82 8.48
CA MET A 1 14.17 -5.34 7.09
C MET A 1 12.83 -4.92 6.52
N ILE A 2 12.84 -4.23 5.40
CA ILE A 2 11.63 -3.68 4.79
C ILE A 2 10.73 -4.75 4.18
N GLU A 3 9.43 -4.71 4.42
CA GLU A 3 8.43 -5.56 3.77
C GLU A 3 8.22 -5.11 2.32
N LEU A 4 8.32 -6.05 1.39
CA LEU A 4 8.16 -5.82 -0.04
C LEU A 4 6.72 -6.07 -0.47
N ILE A 5 6.02 -5.04 -0.96
CA ILE A 5 4.61 -5.12 -1.33
C ILE A 5 4.46 -4.70 -2.81
N PRO A 6 4.45 -5.64 -3.75
CA PRO A 6 4.09 -5.30 -5.12
C PRO A 6 2.63 -4.84 -5.21
N ALA A 7 2.34 -4.00 -6.21
CA ALA A 7 1.00 -3.47 -6.40
C ALA A 7 0.40 -3.89 -7.74
N ILE A 8 -0.90 -4.20 -7.72
CA ILE A 8 -1.75 -4.45 -8.88
C ILE A 8 -2.90 -3.43 -8.86
N ASP A 9 -2.95 -2.55 -9.85
CA ASP A 9 -4.09 -1.68 -10.09
C ASP A 9 -5.02 -2.34 -11.10
N ILE A 10 -6.33 -2.27 -10.87
CA ILE A 10 -7.33 -2.93 -11.71
C ILE A 10 -8.27 -1.90 -12.34
N ILE A 11 -8.39 -1.95 -13.67
CA ILE A 11 -9.42 -1.26 -14.46
C ILE A 11 -10.04 -2.29 -15.42
N GLU A 12 -11.37 -2.39 -15.41
CA GLU A 12 -12.14 -3.30 -16.28
C GLU A 12 -11.63 -4.76 -16.20
N GLY A 13 -11.31 -5.20 -14.97
CA GLY A 13 -10.79 -6.55 -14.70
C GLY A 13 -9.36 -6.80 -15.20
N LYS A 14 -8.61 -5.78 -15.62
CA LYS A 14 -7.23 -5.89 -16.13
C LYS A 14 -6.24 -5.21 -15.21
N CYS A 15 -5.06 -5.82 -15.09
CA CYS A 15 -3.92 -5.20 -14.44
C CYS A 15 -3.40 -4.03 -15.28
N VAL A 16 -3.34 -2.84 -14.68
CA VAL A 16 -2.95 -1.61 -15.35
C VAL A 16 -1.96 -0.81 -14.51
N ARG A 17 -1.38 0.22 -15.12
CA ARG A 17 -0.64 1.30 -14.42
C ARG A 17 -1.01 2.65 -15.00
N LEU A 18 -1.13 3.61 -14.09
CA LEU A 18 -1.28 5.02 -14.39
C LEU A 18 -0.01 5.79 -14.00
N THR A 19 0.11 7.04 -14.41
CA THR A 19 1.14 7.98 -13.93
C THR A 19 0.42 9.12 -13.22
N LYS A 20 0.70 9.34 -11.93
CA LYS A 20 0.05 10.36 -11.08
C LYS A 20 -1.48 10.24 -11.06
N GLY A 21 -2.01 9.02 -11.21
CA GLY A 21 -3.46 8.76 -11.25
C GLY A 21 -4.18 9.21 -12.52
N ASP A 22 -3.45 9.62 -13.56
CA ASP A 22 -4.02 10.06 -14.84
C ASP A 22 -4.44 8.86 -15.70
N TYR A 23 -5.74 8.70 -15.92
CA TYR A 23 -6.36 7.61 -16.70
C TYR A 23 -5.98 7.62 -18.18
N ASP A 24 -5.60 8.78 -18.74
CA ASP A 24 -5.14 8.91 -20.12
C ASP A 24 -3.74 8.30 -20.32
N THR A 25 -3.00 8.06 -19.23
CA THR A 25 -1.70 7.39 -19.23
C THR A 25 -1.79 5.87 -19.05
N LYS A 26 -3.01 5.30 -19.08
CA LYS A 26 -3.27 3.88 -18.81
C LYS A 26 -2.44 2.96 -19.70
N LYS A 27 -1.64 2.09 -19.05
CA LYS A 27 -0.91 0.99 -19.69
C LYS A 27 -1.41 -0.33 -19.12
N VAL A 28 -1.76 -1.28 -19.99
CA VAL A 28 -2.27 -2.61 -19.61
C VAL A 28 -1.12 -3.61 -19.57
N TYR A 29 -1.08 -4.44 -18.51
CA TYR A 29 -0.04 -5.44 -18.29
C TYR A 29 -0.55 -6.89 -18.30
N GLY A 30 -1.88 -7.10 -18.27
CA GLY A 30 -2.46 -8.42 -18.40
C GLY A 30 -3.55 -8.75 -17.40
N ASN A 31 -3.66 -10.02 -17.04
CA ASN A 31 -4.64 -10.51 -16.08
C ASN A 31 -4.12 -10.30 -14.64
N PRO A 32 -4.92 -9.79 -13.69
CA PRO A 32 -4.50 -9.59 -12.30
C PRO A 32 -4.07 -10.88 -11.58
N LEU A 33 -4.75 -12.02 -11.83
CA LEU A 33 -4.39 -13.30 -11.23
C LEU A 33 -3.02 -13.78 -11.74
N ASP A 34 -2.75 -13.69 -13.05
CA ASP A 34 -1.47 -14.12 -13.60
C ASP A 34 -0.31 -13.32 -13.01
N MET A 35 -0.53 -12.01 -12.80
CA MET A 35 0.45 -11.15 -12.13
C MET A 35 0.64 -11.51 -10.66
N ALA A 36 -0.44 -11.82 -9.94
CA ALA A 36 -0.36 -12.22 -8.54
C ALA A 36 0.39 -13.56 -8.37
N LEU A 37 0.13 -14.55 -9.23
CA LEU A 37 0.87 -15.81 -9.28
C LEU A 37 2.36 -15.58 -9.56
N GLN A 38 2.69 -14.69 -10.49
CA GLN A 38 4.08 -14.34 -10.78
C GLN A 38 4.77 -13.72 -9.54
N PHE A 39 4.10 -12.84 -8.80
CA PHE A 39 4.64 -12.29 -7.56
C PHE A 39 4.83 -13.35 -6.48
N GLU A 40 3.88 -14.27 -6.32
CA GLU A 40 3.99 -15.39 -5.39
C GLU A 40 5.18 -16.29 -5.74
N ASP A 41 5.35 -16.65 -7.02
CA ASP A 41 6.47 -17.46 -7.53
C ASP A 41 7.84 -16.78 -7.31
N MET A 42 7.88 -15.45 -7.34
CA MET A 42 9.06 -14.66 -6.99
C MET A 42 9.33 -14.59 -5.48
N GLY A 43 8.47 -15.19 -4.64
CA GLY A 43 8.65 -15.25 -3.19
C GLY A 43 8.03 -14.09 -2.42
N MET A 44 7.22 -13.24 -3.06
CA MET A 44 6.46 -12.21 -2.36
C MET A 44 5.46 -12.86 -1.39
N LYS A 45 5.15 -12.15 -0.29
CA LYS A 45 4.24 -12.63 0.75
C LYS A 45 2.99 -11.78 0.85
N ARG A 46 3.08 -10.54 0.39
CA ARG A 46 1.99 -9.57 0.44
C ARG A 46 1.76 -8.94 -0.93
N LEU A 47 0.55 -8.50 -1.18
CA LEU A 47 0.13 -7.85 -2.41
C LEU A 47 -0.81 -6.69 -2.08
N HIS A 48 -0.57 -5.53 -2.68
CA HIS A 48 -1.47 -4.38 -2.65
C HIS A 48 -2.32 -4.36 -3.92
N VAL A 49 -3.64 -4.46 -3.77
CA VAL A 49 -4.60 -4.48 -4.90
C VAL A 49 -5.47 -3.23 -4.85
N VAL A 50 -5.48 -2.47 -5.93
CA VAL A 50 -6.26 -1.23 -6.03
C VAL A 50 -7.33 -1.35 -7.12
N ASP A 51 -8.58 -1.24 -6.73
CA ASP A 51 -9.74 -1.13 -7.62
C ASP A 51 -9.89 0.32 -8.10
N LEU A 52 -9.30 0.66 -9.25
CA LEU A 52 -9.36 2.01 -9.80
C LEU A 52 -10.75 2.36 -10.36
N ASP A 53 -11.52 1.38 -10.83
CA ASP A 53 -12.93 1.60 -11.17
C ASP A 53 -13.73 1.91 -9.91
N GLY A 54 -13.46 1.18 -8.82
CA GLY A 54 -14.05 1.43 -7.52
C GLY A 54 -13.70 2.82 -6.97
N ALA A 55 -12.44 3.23 -7.06
CA ALA A 55 -12.02 4.57 -6.66
C ALA A 55 -12.78 5.67 -7.43
N LYS A 56 -13.08 5.45 -8.71
CA LYS A 56 -13.81 6.37 -9.57
C LYS A 56 -15.31 6.37 -9.28
N SER A 57 -15.92 5.19 -9.10
CA SER A 57 -17.37 5.02 -8.89
C SER A 57 -17.80 5.20 -7.44
N LYS A 58 -16.85 5.25 -6.50
CA LYS A 58 -17.06 5.38 -5.05
C LYS A 58 -17.75 4.15 -4.41
N HIS A 59 -17.58 2.96 -4.99
CA HIS A 59 -17.99 1.65 -4.48
C HIS A 59 -17.14 0.57 -5.13
N VAL A 60 -17.02 -0.60 -4.50
CA VAL A 60 -16.19 -1.71 -5.01
C VAL A 60 -16.78 -2.30 -6.29
N VAL A 61 -15.95 -2.40 -7.35
CA VAL A 61 -16.34 -2.89 -8.69
C VAL A 61 -15.66 -4.22 -9.04
N ASN A 62 -14.34 -4.30 -8.90
CA ASN A 62 -13.53 -5.44 -9.37
C ASN A 62 -13.39 -6.55 -8.32
N ILE A 63 -14.47 -6.88 -7.60
CA ILE A 63 -14.47 -7.88 -6.52
C ILE A 63 -14.12 -9.28 -7.02
N ASP A 64 -14.52 -9.64 -8.25
CA ASP A 64 -14.23 -10.96 -8.83
C ASP A 64 -12.73 -11.15 -9.08
N ALA A 65 -12.02 -10.09 -9.46
CA ALA A 65 -10.57 -10.13 -9.62
C ALA A 65 -9.86 -10.31 -8.27
N LEU A 66 -10.31 -9.61 -7.21
CA LEU A 66 -9.84 -9.82 -5.85
C LEU A 66 -10.05 -11.27 -5.41
N LYS A 67 -11.26 -11.81 -5.56
CA LYS A 67 -11.60 -13.19 -5.19
C LYS A 67 -10.77 -14.21 -5.96
N ALA A 68 -10.50 -13.99 -7.24
CA ALA A 68 -9.63 -14.85 -8.03
C ALA A 68 -8.21 -14.90 -7.44
N ILE A 69 -7.62 -13.75 -7.11
CA ILE A 69 -6.29 -13.65 -6.51
C ILE A 69 -6.25 -14.38 -5.16
N THR A 70 -7.15 -14.07 -4.23
CA THR A 70 -7.15 -14.62 -2.88
C THR A 70 -7.44 -16.11 -2.83
N THR A 71 -8.20 -16.65 -3.80
CA THR A 71 -8.50 -18.08 -3.91
C THR A 71 -7.34 -18.90 -4.46
N HIS A 72 -6.55 -18.33 -5.37
CA HIS A 72 -5.51 -19.07 -6.11
C HIS A 72 -4.09 -18.76 -5.68
N THR A 73 -3.89 -17.85 -4.72
CA THR A 73 -2.58 -17.53 -4.14
C THR A 73 -2.62 -17.62 -2.61
N LYS A 74 -1.45 -17.68 -1.99
CA LYS A 74 -1.28 -17.61 -0.51
C LYS A 74 -0.83 -16.22 -0.07
N LEU A 75 -0.92 -15.23 -0.96
CA LEU A 75 -0.52 -13.86 -0.67
C LEU A 75 -1.45 -13.25 0.37
N THR A 76 -0.88 -12.54 1.33
CA THR A 76 -1.63 -11.62 2.18
C THR A 76 -2.04 -10.42 1.33
N VAL A 77 -3.33 -10.29 1.02
CA VAL A 77 -3.82 -9.23 0.14
C VAL A 77 -4.37 -8.08 0.97
N ASP A 78 -3.84 -6.88 0.75
CA ASP A 78 -4.55 -5.66 1.11
C ASP A 78 -5.25 -5.08 -0.12
N PHE A 79 -6.51 -4.66 0.09
CA PHE A 79 -7.38 -4.19 -0.97
C PHE A 79 -7.82 -2.75 -0.72
N GLY A 80 -7.74 -1.91 -1.73
CA GLY A 80 -8.20 -0.53 -1.69
C GLY A 80 -8.92 -0.13 -2.98
N GLY A 81 -9.51 1.06 -2.95
CA GLY A 81 -10.26 1.61 -4.09
C GLY A 81 -11.77 1.38 -3.98
N GLY A 82 -12.51 2.45 -3.74
CA GLY A 82 -13.97 2.43 -3.70
C GLY A 82 -14.63 2.00 -2.40
N VAL A 83 -13.88 1.56 -1.39
CA VAL A 83 -14.46 1.15 -0.09
C VAL A 83 -14.99 2.38 0.65
N LYS A 84 -16.31 2.57 0.65
CA LYS A 84 -17.01 3.73 1.20
C LYS A 84 -18.16 3.38 2.14
N THR A 85 -18.64 2.15 2.11
CA THR A 85 -19.76 1.66 2.91
C THR A 85 -19.37 0.39 3.67
N ASP A 86 -20.18 0.02 4.66
CA ASP A 86 -20.00 -1.23 5.41
C ASP A 86 -20.12 -2.44 4.46
N ASP A 87 -21.05 -2.38 3.48
CA ASP A 87 -21.21 -3.41 2.44
C ASP A 87 -19.95 -3.54 1.57
N ASP A 88 -19.34 -2.42 1.12
CA ASP A 88 -18.09 -2.48 0.37
C ASP A 88 -16.96 -3.16 1.17
N LEU A 89 -16.87 -2.82 2.46
CA LEU A 89 -15.86 -3.39 3.35
C LEU A 89 -16.08 -4.90 3.57
N GLU A 90 -17.32 -5.29 3.86
CA GLU A 90 -17.70 -6.70 4.06
C GLU A 90 -17.45 -7.51 2.80
N ARG A 91 -17.86 -7.02 1.63
CA ARG A 91 -17.59 -7.65 0.33
C ARG A 91 -16.10 -7.86 0.07
N ALA A 92 -15.25 -6.89 0.43
CA ALA A 92 -13.80 -7.03 0.28
C ALA A 92 -13.25 -8.16 1.18
N PHE A 93 -13.68 -8.23 2.45
CA PHE A 93 -13.27 -9.31 3.36
C PHE A 93 -13.84 -10.67 2.92
N ASP A 94 -15.09 -10.74 2.50
CA ASP A 94 -15.73 -11.97 2.00
C ASP A 94 -15.07 -12.49 0.71
N ALA A 95 -14.49 -11.58 -0.08
CA ALA A 95 -13.66 -11.95 -1.24
C ALA A 95 -12.22 -12.35 -0.86
N GLY A 96 -11.89 -12.41 0.44
CA GLY A 96 -10.64 -12.91 0.98
C GLY A 96 -9.54 -11.86 1.19
N ALA A 97 -9.83 -10.56 1.10
CA ALA A 97 -8.87 -9.55 1.52
C ALA A 97 -8.49 -9.77 3.00
N THR A 98 -7.20 -9.72 3.31
CA THR A 98 -6.71 -9.82 4.69
C THR A 98 -6.72 -8.46 5.37
N LEU A 99 -6.43 -7.41 4.60
CA LEU A 99 -6.48 -6.03 5.04
C LEU A 99 -7.24 -5.19 4.02
N VAL A 100 -7.83 -4.09 4.49
CA VAL A 100 -8.49 -3.10 3.62
C VAL A 100 -7.90 -1.73 3.84
N THR A 101 -7.50 -1.09 2.75
CA THR A 101 -6.99 0.30 2.76
C THR A 101 -8.16 1.27 2.64
N ALA A 102 -8.40 2.04 3.70
CA ALA A 102 -9.45 3.03 3.83
C ALA A 102 -8.84 4.44 3.86
N GLY A 103 -8.89 5.15 2.72
CA GLY A 103 -8.36 6.51 2.58
C GLY A 103 -9.45 7.57 2.72
N SER A 104 -10.14 7.89 1.62
CA SER A 104 -11.11 8.99 1.56
C SER A 104 -12.20 8.92 2.63
N ILE A 105 -12.62 7.72 3.05
CA ILE A 105 -13.66 7.54 4.09
C ILE A 105 -13.22 8.11 5.44
N ALA A 106 -11.94 8.05 5.75
CA ALA A 106 -11.38 8.63 6.96
C ALA A 106 -11.50 10.17 6.99
N ILE A 107 -11.68 10.82 5.84
CA ILE A 107 -11.95 12.26 5.72
C ILE A 107 -13.46 12.53 5.63
N THR A 108 -14.19 11.77 4.78
CA THR A 108 -15.60 12.07 4.44
C THR A 108 -16.60 11.55 5.47
N ASP A 109 -16.27 10.47 6.19
CA ASP A 109 -17.07 9.88 7.26
C ASP A 109 -16.13 9.27 8.33
N PRO A 110 -15.51 10.12 9.16
CA PRO A 110 -14.56 9.70 10.18
C PRO A 110 -15.13 8.70 11.20
N GLU A 111 -16.40 8.86 11.56
CA GLU A 111 -17.04 7.98 12.55
C GLU A 111 -17.17 6.55 12.01
N ARG A 112 -17.47 6.41 10.73
CA ARG A 112 -17.49 5.10 10.05
C ARG A 112 -16.10 4.47 10.03
N TYR A 113 -15.05 5.22 9.69
CA TYR A 113 -13.69 4.70 9.74
C TYR A 113 -13.34 4.19 11.15
N LEU A 114 -13.68 4.96 12.20
CA LEU A 114 -13.43 4.57 13.59
C LEU A 114 -14.23 3.31 13.98
N SER A 115 -15.48 3.19 13.54
CA SER A 115 -16.29 1.99 13.77
C SER A 115 -15.68 0.74 13.10
N TRP A 116 -15.09 0.90 11.91
CA TRP A 116 -14.37 -0.18 11.23
C TRP A 116 -13.10 -0.58 11.99
N LEU A 117 -12.35 0.41 12.47
CA LEU A 117 -11.16 0.17 13.29
C LEU A 117 -11.50 -0.59 14.58
N GLU A 118 -12.61 -0.24 15.23
CA GLU A 118 -13.09 -0.93 16.42
C GLU A 118 -13.59 -2.35 16.11
N LYS A 119 -14.41 -2.51 15.05
CA LYS A 119 -15.06 -3.80 14.70
C LYS A 119 -14.07 -4.83 14.17
N TYR A 120 -13.15 -4.42 13.28
CA TYR A 120 -12.24 -5.33 12.58
C TYR A 120 -10.82 -5.33 13.16
N GLY A 121 -10.48 -4.31 13.93
CA GLY A 121 -9.17 -4.16 14.56
C GLY A 121 -8.10 -3.52 13.66
N ALA A 122 -7.10 -2.92 14.30
CA ALA A 122 -6.02 -2.20 13.63
C ALA A 122 -5.12 -3.06 12.74
N GLN A 123 -5.17 -4.39 12.88
CA GLN A 123 -4.43 -5.34 12.06
C GLN A 123 -5.09 -5.57 10.68
N HIS A 124 -6.37 -5.25 10.50
CA HIS A 124 -7.12 -5.47 9.26
C HIS A 124 -7.45 -4.17 8.51
N ILE A 125 -7.34 -3.02 9.19
CA ILE A 125 -7.63 -1.71 8.58
C ILE A 125 -6.33 -0.93 8.40
N ILE A 126 -6.08 -0.48 7.16
CA ILE A 126 -4.96 0.40 6.81
C ILE A 126 -5.51 1.80 6.58
N LEU A 127 -4.94 2.79 7.25
CA LEU A 127 -5.23 4.19 6.99
C LEU A 127 -4.53 4.63 5.70
N GLY A 128 -5.29 4.90 4.65
CA GLY A 128 -4.75 5.48 3.41
C GLY A 128 -4.55 6.99 3.54
N ALA A 129 -3.32 7.44 3.38
CA ALA A 129 -2.92 8.84 3.41
C ALA A 129 -2.26 9.23 2.10
N ASP A 130 -3.06 9.55 1.09
CA ASP A 130 -2.58 10.06 -0.19
C ASP A 130 -2.36 11.56 -0.07
N VAL A 131 -1.12 12.01 -0.31
CA VAL A 131 -0.68 13.36 0.05
C VAL A 131 -0.22 14.14 -1.17
N ARG A 132 -0.67 15.38 -1.25
CA ARG A 132 -0.20 16.37 -2.20
C ARG A 132 0.02 17.71 -1.49
N ASN A 133 1.21 18.27 -1.57
CA ASN A 133 1.55 19.55 -0.92
C ASN A 133 1.25 19.58 0.59
N GLY A 134 1.39 18.45 1.29
CA GLY A 134 1.13 18.33 2.72
C GLY A 134 -0.36 18.20 3.11
N LEU A 135 -1.27 18.20 2.13
CA LEU A 135 -2.72 17.99 2.34
C LEU A 135 -3.12 16.58 1.91
N VAL A 136 -4.11 16.01 2.60
CA VAL A 136 -4.66 14.69 2.24
C VAL A 136 -5.61 14.83 1.06
N SER A 137 -5.36 14.08 0.01
CA SER A 137 -6.23 14.02 -1.18
C SER A 137 -7.27 12.91 -1.04
N ILE A 138 -8.43 13.09 -1.66
CA ILE A 138 -9.54 12.17 -1.63
C ILE A 138 -10.09 11.85 -3.02
N ASN A 139 -11.02 10.89 -3.09
CA ASN A 139 -11.77 10.56 -4.32
C ASN A 139 -10.87 10.18 -5.52
N GLY A 140 -9.84 9.34 -5.28
CA GLY A 140 -8.90 8.93 -6.32
C GLY A 140 -8.04 10.10 -6.81
N TRP A 141 -7.57 10.95 -5.88
CA TRP A 141 -6.69 12.10 -6.08
C TRP A 141 -7.28 13.26 -6.88
N LYS A 142 -8.60 13.27 -7.06
CA LYS A 142 -9.33 14.32 -7.82
C LYS A 142 -9.61 15.56 -7.01
N GLU A 143 -9.61 15.43 -5.70
CA GLU A 143 -9.93 16.50 -4.75
C GLU A 143 -8.87 16.50 -3.65
N ASP A 144 -8.31 17.67 -3.33
CA ASP A 144 -7.51 17.87 -2.14
C ASP A 144 -8.44 18.34 -1.01
N SER A 145 -8.33 17.69 0.16
CA SER A 145 -9.04 18.17 1.35
C SER A 145 -8.27 19.32 2.00
N ASP A 146 -8.93 20.05 2.91
CA ASP A 146 -8.27 21.07 3.74
C ASP A 146 -7.51 20.46 4.93
N VAL A 147 -7.43 19.12 5.02
CA VAL A 147 -6.85 18.40 6.15
C VAL A 147 -5.36 18.20 5.92
N LYS A 148 -4.55 18.75 6.83
CA LYS A 148 -3.09 18.50 6.81
C LYS A 148 -2.79 17.07 7.22
N LEU A 149 -1.77 16.49 6.58
CA LEU A 149 -1.33 15.13 6.90
C LEU A 149 -1.01 14.95 8.40
N GLU A 150 -0.37 15.93 9.03
CA GLU A 150 0.00 15.87 10.45
C GLU A 150 -1.22 15.75 11.36
N ASP A 151 -2.27 16.55 11.12
CA ASP A 151 -3.52 16.53 11.91
C ASP A 151 -4.29 15.23 11.66
N PHE A 152 -4.28 14.75 10.43
CA PHE A 152 -4.88 13.49 10.01
C PHE A 152 -4.24 12.30 10.73
N LEU A 153 -2.92 12.19 10.65
CA LEU A 153 -2.18 11.12 11.34
C LEU A 153 -2.36 11.21 12.86
N GLU A 154 -2.25 12.41 13.45
CA GLU A 154 -2.41 12.57 14.89
C GLU A 154 -3.77 12.06 15.38
N ARG A 155 -4.84 12.38 14.66
CA ARG A 155 -6.20 11.93 14.99
C ARG A 155 -6.28 10.39 15.02
N TYR A 156 -5.84 9.73 13.95
CA TYR A 156 -6.05 8.30 13.79
C TYR A 156 -5.03 7.44 14.54
N MET A 157 -3.80 7.91 14.72
CA MET A 157 -2.84 7.25 15.59
C MET A 157 -3.31 7.26 17.06
N LYS A 158 -3.89 8.36 17.55
CA LYS A 158 -4.54 8.43 18.88
C LYS A 158 -5.73 7.48 19.00
N ALA A 159 -6.44 7.21 17.92
CA ALA A 159 -7.55 6.25 17.88
C ALA A 159 -7.11 4.78 17.80
N GLY A 160 -5.80 4.51 17.71
CA GLY A 160 -5.26 3.15 17.73
C GLY A 160 -4.94 2.55 16.35
N THR A 161 -4.96 3.35 15.28
CA THR A 161 -4.44 2.93 13.96
C THR A 161 -2.98 2.49 14.09
N LYS A 162 -2.63 1.37 13.44
CA LYS A 162 -1.26 0.84 13.41
C LYS A 162 -0.64 0.85 12.02
N ASN A 163 -1.45 0.60 10.99
CA ASN A 163 -1.00 0.51 9.61
C ASN A 163 -1.36 1.80 8.85
N VAL A 164 -0.38 2.45 8.25
CA VAL A 164 -0.57 3.66 7.44
C VAL A 164 0.08 3.45 6.08
N LEU A 165 -0.71 3.50 5.01
CA LEU A 165 -0.20 3.58 3.64
C LEU A 165 -0.12 5.06 3.26
N CYS A 166 1.09 5.59 3.13
CA CYS A 166 1.30 6.99 2.75
C CYS A 166 1.83 7.08 1.33
N THR A 167 1.04 7.70 0.43
CA THR A 167 1.43 7.93 -0.96
C THR A 167 1.72 9.41 -1.19
N GLU A 168 2.96 9.76 -1.56
CA GLU A 168 3.24 11.09 -2.11
C GLU A 168 2.84 11.12 -3.59
N ILE A 169 1.67 11.72 -3.87
CA ILE A 169 1.03 11.70 -5.20
C ILE A 169 1.92 12.30 -6.29
N SER A 170 2.66 13.37 -5.96
CA SER A 170 3.54 14.05 -6.93
C SER A 170 4.67 13.15 -7.43
N LYS A 171 4.98 12.10 -6.68
CA LYS A 171 6.02 11.10 -6.98
C LYS A 171 5.46 9.85 -7.64
N ASP A 172 4.16 9.55 -7.49
CA ASP A 172 3.60 8.29 -7.96
C ASP A 172 3.74 8.11 -9.48
N GLY A 173 4.27 6.94 -9.87
CA GLY A 173 4.51 6.59 -11.27
C GLY A 173 5.59 7.43 -11.99
N THR A 174 6.34 8.32 -11.31
CA THR A 174 7.41 9.12 -11.93
C THR A 174 8.74 8.39 -12.04
N LEU A 175 9.01 7.40 -11.16
CA LEU A 175 10.30 6.69 -11.04
C LEU A 175 11.48 7.62 -10.63
N GLU A 176 11.18 8.75 -9.98
CA GLU A 176 12.15 9.79 -9.58
C GLU A 176 12.61 9.66 -8.12
N GLY A 177 12.36 8.51 -7.51
CA GLY A 177 12.66 8.22 -6.12
C GLY A 177 11.54 8.59 -5.16
N PRO A 178 11.41 7.83 -4.03
CA PRO A 178 10.38 8.02 -3.02
C PRO A 178 10.57 9.31 -2.20
N ALA A 179 9.53 9.68 -1.44
CA ALA A 179 9.54 10.86 -0.59
C ALA A 179 10.23 10.60 0.76
N PHE A 180 11.53 10.29 0.75
CA PHE A 180 12.30 9.87 1.93
C PHE A 180 12.08 10.76 3.15
N LYS A 181 12.17 12.09 2.99
CA LYS A 181 12.01 13.03 4.10
C LYS A 181 10.63 12.96 4.73
N LEU A 182 9.58 12.79 3.91
CA LEU A 182 8.20 12.65 4.39
C LEU A 182 8.08 11.42 5.30
N TYR A 183 8.57 10.27 4.83
CA TYR A 183 8.47 9.02 5.57
C TYR A 183 9.31 9.02 6.84
N GLN A 184 10.52 9.59 6.81
CA GLN A 184 11.33 9.79 8.01
C GLN A 184 10.61 10.64 9.06
N THR A 185 10.02 11.77 8.67
CA THR A 185 9.26 12.64 9.57
C THR A 185 8.08 11.91 10.21
N ILE A 186 7.37 11.06 9.46
CA ILE A 186 6.29 10.24 10.01
C ILE A 186 6.83 9.24 11.03
N MET A 187 7.90 8.52 10.72
CA MET A 187 8.49 7.52 11.61
C MET A 187 9.11 8.13 12.87
N GLU A 188 9.72 9.32 12.77
CA GLU A 188 10.22 10.06 13.94
C GLU A 188 9.11 10.42 14.92
N ARG A 189 7.93 10.79 14.41
CA ARG A 189 6.77 11.16 15.23
C ARG A 189 5.98 9.95 15.74
N TYR A 190 5.93 8.86 14.95
CA TYR A 190 5.16 7.65 15.23
C TYR A 190 6.00 6.39 15.03
N PRO A 191 6.98 6.13 15.93
CA PRO A 191 7.94 5.03 15.75
C PRO A 191 7.32 3.63 15.77
N ASP A 192 6.15 3.48 16.38
CA ASP A 192 5.40 2.21 16.44
C ASP A 192 4.42 2.03 15.26
N CYS A 193 4.39 2.99 14.32
CA CYS A 193 3.56 2.90 13.13
C CYS A 193 4.16 1.91 12.13
N HIS A 194 3.35 0.98 11.62
CA HIS A 194 3.71 0.21 10.45
C HIS A 194 3.43 1.06 9.20
N LEU A 195 4.40 1.92 8.88
CA LEU A 195 4.33 2.80 7.71
C LEU A 195 4.64 2.03 6.44
N ILE A 196 3.74 2.11 5.48
CA ILE A 196 3.88 1.58 4.13
C ILE A 196 4.16 2.76 3.20
N ALA A 197 5.40 2.91 2.76
CA ALA A 197 5.79 3.97 1.84
C ALA A 197 5.29 3.67 0.43
N SER A 198 4.71 4.66 -0.25
CA SER A 198 4.14 4.52 -1.59
C SER A 198 4.42 5.74 -2.46
N GLY A 199 4.66 5.49 -3.75
CA GLY A 199 4.94 6.52 -4.75
C GLY A 199 6.43 6.79 -4.99
N GLY A 200 6.81 6.89 -6.25
CA GLY A 200 8.14 7.33 -6.69
C GLY A 200 9.23 6.27 -6.79
N VAL A 201 9.05 5.09 -6.19
CA VAL A 201 10.06 4.02 -6.30
C VAL A 201 10.45 3.78 -7.75
N GLY A 202 11.71 3.99 -8.08
CA GLY A 202 12.26 3.91 -9.44
C GLY A 202 13.31 2.82 -9.62
N SER A 203 13.88 2.29 -8.52
CA SER A 203 14.97 1.33 -8.57
C SER A 203 15.02 0.42 -7.34
N THR A 204 15.81 -0.66 -7.45
CA THR A 204 16.15 -1.52 -6.31
C THR A 204 16.85 -0.74 -5.20
N GLU A 205 17.70 0.21 -5.58
CA GLU A 205 18.47 1.06 -4.66
C GLU A 205 17.56 1.97 -3.83
N ASP A 206 16.44 2.44 -4.37
CA ASP A 206 15.45 3.21 -3.61
C ASP A 206 14.85 2.39 -2.47
N ILE A 207 14.52 1.12 -2.73
CA ILE A 207 13.99 0.20 -1.72
C ILE A 207 15.02 -0.06 -0.63
N LEU A 208 16.28 -0.31 -1.01
CA LEU A 208 17.39 -0.48 -0.06
C LEU A 208 17.63 0.79 0.78
N ALA A 209 17.47 1.97 0.17
CA ALA A 209 17.60 3.24 0.89
C ALA A 209 16.46 3.44 1.89
N LEU A 210 15.21 3.06 1.55
CA LEU A 210 14.08 3.06 2.49
C LEU A 210 14.32 2.10 3.67
N ASP A 211 14.82 0.89 3.40
CA ASP A 211 15.19 -0.08 4.45
C ASP A 211 16.27 0.45 5.39
N ASN A 212 17.30 1.12 4.84
CA ASN A 212 18.41 1.68 5.62
C ASN A 212 17.98 2.82 6.56
N ILE A 213 16.91 3.55 6.23
CA ILE A 213 16.35 4.59 7.10
C ILE A 213 15.22 4.07 8.00
N GLY A 214 15.00 2.75 8.04
CA GLY A 214 14.09 2.10 8.97
C GLY A 214 12.61 2.14 8.56
N ILE A 215 12.28 2.34 7.29
CA ILE A 215 10.90 2.27 6.83
C ILE A 215 10.43 0.81 6.85
N PRO A 216 9.30 0.50 7.53
CA PRO A 216 8.85 -0.88 7.73
C PRO A 216 8.43 -1.61 6.47
N ALA A 217 7.75 -0.91 5.53
CA ALA A 217 7.20 -1.51 4.32
C ALA A 217 7.21 -0.54 3.14
N VAL A 218 7.22 -1.07 1.91
CA VAL A 218 7.19 -0.28 0.68
C VAL A 218 6.28 -0.92 -0.36
N VAL A 219 5.39 -0.12 -0.94
CA VAL A 219 4.63 -0.48 -2.14
C VAL A 219 5.41 -0.05 -3.38
N PHE A 220 5.55 -0.96 -4.33
CA PHE A 220 6.15 -0.68 -5.63
C PHE A 220 5.32 -1.30 -6.76
N GLY A 221 5.24 -0.60 -7.87
CA GLY A 221 4.47 -1.05 -9.04
C GLY A 221 5.23 -0.77 -10.33
N LYS A 222 5.14 0.44 -10.87
CA LYS A 222 5.66 0.81 -12.19
C LYS A 222 7.12 0.39 -12.42
N ALA A 223 7.98 0.58 -11.41
CA ALA A 223 9.39 0.20 -11.50
C ALA A 223 9.58 -1.33 -11.73
N PHE A 224 8.72 -2.16 -11.14
CA PHE A 224 8.73 -3.61 -11.40
C PHE A 224 8.31 -3.91 -12.84
N TYR A 225 7.18 -3.38 -13.29
CA TYR A 225 6.65 -3.60 -14.63
C TYR A 225 7.59 -3.09 -15.74
N GLU A 226 8.46 -2.14 -15.43
CA GLU A 226 9.51 -1.63 -16.32
C GLU A 226 10.88 -2.31 -16.15
N GLY A 227 10.94 -3.41 -15.35
CA GLY A 227 12.15 -4.21 -15.16
C GLY A 227 13.27 -3.54 -14.37
N ARG A 228 12.94 -2.52 -13.56
CA ARG A 228 13.91 -1.76 -12.76
C ARG A 228 14.13 -2.31 -11.35
N ILE A 229 13.31 -3.27 -10.91
CA ILE A 229 13.40 -3.88 -9.59
C ILE A 229 13.97 -5.29 -9.71
N ASN A 230 15.07 -5.53 -9.01
CA ASN A 230 15.66 -6.87 -8.88
C ASN A 230 15.19 -7.48 -7.55
N ILE A 231 14.07 -8.24 -7.61
CA ILE A 231 13.47 -8.90 -6.45
C ILE A 231 14.45 -9.91 -5.82
N ALA A 232 15.17 -10.68 -6.62
CA ALA A 232 16.12 -11.68 -6.10
C ALA A 232 17.18 -11.00 -5.23
N LYS A 233 17.78 -9.90 -5.70
CA LYS A 233 18.75 -9.11 -4.91
C LYS A 233 18.15 -8.61 -3.60
N LEU A 234 16.90 -8.13 -3.61
CA LEU A 234 16.22 -7.65 -2.39
C LEU A 234 16.00 -8.80 -1.40
N LEU A 235 15.56 -9.96 -1.86
CA LEU A 235 15.35 -11.13 -0.99
C LEU A 235 16.65 -11.69 -0.43
N GLU A 236 17.73 -11.72 -1.21
CA GLU A 236 19.07 -12.13 -0.75
C GLU A 236 19.57 -11.18 0.34
N THR A 237 19.48 -9.88 0.14
CA THR A 237 19.88 -8.87 1.14
C THR A 237 19.07 -9.05 2.43
N ASN A 238 17.80 -9.37 2.30
CA ASN A 238 16.90 -9.66 3.40
C ASN A 238 17.35 -10.90 4.20
N ASN A 239 17.72 -11.98 3.54
CA ASN A 239 18.17 -13.21 4.20
C ASN A 239 19.52 -13.02 4.93
N HIS A 240 20.43 -12.23 4.38
CA HIS A 240 21.72 -11.94 5.03
C HIS A 240 21.56 -11.12 6.32
N LYS A 241 20.63 -10.17 6.38
CA LYS A 241 20.36 -9.40 7.61
C LYS A 241 19.81 -10.29 8.74
N ILE A 242 18.93 -11.26 8.42
CA ILE A 242 18.40 -12.21 9.42
C ILE A 242 19.51 -13.07 10.02
N SER A 243 20.45 -13.58 9.21
CA SER A 243 21.54 -14.43 9.68
C SER A 243 22.51 -13.67 10.60
N THR A 244 22.80 -12.42 10.32
CA THR A 244 23.71 -11.59 11.14
C THR A 244 23.07 -11.12 12.46
N GLU A 245 21.75 -10.87 12.50
CA GLU A 245 21.05 -10.52 13.75
C GLU A 245 20.84 -11.75 14.66
N GLY A 246 20.76 -12.95 14.09
CA GLY A 246 20.70 -14.22 14.84
C GLY A 246 22.00 -14.56 15.56
N GLU A 247 23.15 -14.26 14.97
CA GLU A 247 24.46 -14.53 15.54
C GLU A 247 24.84 -13.57 16.70
N THR A 248 24.34 -12.34 16.68
CA THR A 248 24.60 -11.36 17.75
C THR A 248 23.78 -11.61 19.02
N LYS A 249 22.69 -12.38 18.99
CA LYS A 249 21.89 -12.75 20.17
C LYS A 249 22.33 -14.06 20.85
N GLY A 250 23.32 -14.76 20.28
CA GLY A 250 23.82 -16.06 20.78
C GLY A 250 25.03 -15.98 21.70
N THR A 251 25.59 -14.82 22.01
CA THR A 251 26.80 -14.70 22.80
C THR A 251 26.60 -13.84 24.05
N VAL A 252 25.76 -14.30 24.97
CA VAL A 252 25.82 -13.89 26.38
C VAL A 252 25.61 -15.17 27.21
N CYS A 253 26.68 -15.81 27.56
CA CYS A 253 26.81 -16.70 28.72
C CYS A 253 27.27 -15.90 29.91
#